data_0fc1d39e4ea61fbf3422ee94382e65db
#
_entry.id   0fc1d39e4ea61fbf3422ee94382e65db
#
_cell.length_a   1.000
_cell.length_b   1.000
_cell.length_c   1.000
_cell.angle_alpha   90.00
_cell.angle_beta   90.00
_cell.angle_gamma   90.00
#
_symmetry.space_group_name_H-M   'P 1'
#
loop_
_entity.id
_entity.type
_entity.pdbx_description
1 polymer ?
#
loop_
_entity_poly.entity_id
_entity_poly.type
_entity_poly.pdbx_seq_one_letter_code
_entity_poly.pdbx_strand_id
1 'polypeptide(L)'
;TAYEMLDHIAVLKGIVNSKERKALVDALLERVNLHQHRKKSIGGFSGGMKQRFGIAQSLIGNPKLIIVDEPTAGLDPGERNRFYNLLSEIGEQVIVILSTHIVQDVRELCTHMAIIDKGKLLFSGRPESALETLKGRIWEKSIGKEEIEKHQNNFQLISSKLVSGKPLIHIYSEADPGDGFRKAEADLEDVFFKTIRQ
;
A
#
# COMPACT_ATOMS: atom_id res chain seq x y z
N THR A 1 -22.37 4.10 18.66
CA THR A 1 -22.53 3.84 17.22
C THR A 1 -21.50 4.61 16.39
N ALA A 2 -21.34 4.25 15.12
CA ALA A 2 -20.43 4.96 14.22
C ALA A 2 -20.84 6.44 14.04
N TYR A 3 -22.15 6.69 13.94
CA TYR A 3 -22.66 8.05 13.85
C TYR A 3 -22.31 8.90 15.07
N GLU A 4 -22.61 8.41 16.27
CA GLU A 4 -22.35 9.12 17.53
C GLU A 4 -20.87 9.41 17.72
N MET A 5 -20.00 8.46 17.34
CA MET A 5 -18.55 8.66 17.45
C MET A 5 -18.06 9.78 16.52
N LEU A 6 -18.48 9.79 15.24
CA LEU A 6 -18.12 10.87 14.32
C LEU A 6 -18.69 12.21 14.75
N ASP A 7 -19.95 12.27 15.25
CA ASP A 7 -20.55 13.50 15.80
C ASP A 7 -19.74 14.01 17.00
N HIS A 8 -19.35 13.11 17.91
CA HIS A 8 -18.50 13.48 19.04
C HIS A 8 -17.12 14.01 18.61
N ILE A 9 -16.47 13.36 17.65
CA ILE A 9 -15.19 13.84 17.12
C ILE A 9 -15.34 15.20 16.44
N ALA A 10 -16.44 15.42 15.72
CA ALA A 10 -16.73 16.71 15.10
C ALA A 10 -16.89 17.83 16.14
N VAL A 11 -17.52 17.53 17.28
CA VAL A 11 -17.57 18.48 18.42
C VAL A 11 -16.16 18.80 18.92
N LEU A 12 -15.32 17.79 19.14
CA LEU A 12 -13.94 17.97 19.59
C LEU A 12 -13.07 18.77 18.58
N LYS A 13 -13.41 18.70 17.29
CA LYS A 13 -12.81 19.49 16.21
C LYS A 13 -13.38 20.91 16.08
N GLY A 14 -14.26 21.32 17.01
CA GLY A 14 -14.81 22.69 17.07
C GLY A 14 -16.07 22.94 16.23
N ILE A 15 -16.67 21.91 15.64
CA ILE A 15 -17.92 22.05 14.88
C ILE A 15 -19.10 22.02 15.86
N VAL A 16 -19.43 23.17 16.44
CA VAL A 16 -20.43 23.27 17.52
C VAL A 16 -21.86 23.28 17.01
N ASN A 17 -22.08 23.72 15.76
CA ASN A 17 -23.45 23.79 15.20
C ASN A 17 -23.99 22.38 14.92
N SER A 18 -25.04 21.98 15.61
CA SER A 18 -25.60 20.63 15.50
C SER A 18 -26.12 20.28 14.08
N LYS A 19 -26.72 21.28 13.36
CA LYS A 19 -27.23 21.05 12.00
C LYS A 19 -26.05 20.80 11.01
N GLU A 20 -25.00 21.59 11.13
CA GLU A 20 -23.77 21.43 10.33
C GLU A 20 -23.09 20.09 10.60
N ARG A 21 -22.92 19.72 11.88
CA ARG A 21 -22.35 18.42 12.28
C ARG A 21 -23.11 17.25 11.71
N LYS A 22 -24.45 17.30 11.82
CA LYS A 22 -25.32 16.23 11.29
C LYS A 22 -25.11 16.05 9.78
N ALA A 23 -25.14 17.15 9.03
CA ALA A 23 -24.91 17.11 7.58
C ALA A 23 -23.50 16.57 7.24
N LEU A 24 -22.45 17.01 7.97
CA LEU A 24 -21.08 16.54 7.79
C LEU A 24 -20.96 15.04 8.07
N VAL A 25 -21.49 14.56 9.19
CA VAL A 25 -21.38 13.14 9.59
C VAL A 25 -22.10 12.24 8.58
N ASP A 26 -23.31 12.62 8.14
CA ASP A 26 -24.02 11.87 7.11
C ASP A 26 -23.22 11.83 5.79
N ALA A 27 -22.69 12.96 5.33
CA ALA A 27 -21.88 13.04 4.12
C ALA A 27 -20.60 12.19 4.21
N LEU A 28 -19.89 12.23 5.35
CA LEU A 28 -18.70 11.41 5.57
C LEU A 28 -19.02 9.92 5.56
N LEU A 29 -20.11 9.51 6.22
CA LEU A 29 -20.53 8.10 6.23
C LEU A 29 -20.95 7.61 4.84
N GLU A 30 -21.56 8.46 4.02
CA GLU A 30 -21.86 8.15 2.62
C GLU A 30 -20.58 8.00 1.80
N ARG A 31 -19.66 8.96 1.90
CA ARG A 31 -18.38 8.96 1.17
C ARG A 31 -17.56 7.69 1.41
N VAL A 32 -17.55 7.19 2.65
CA VAL A 32 -16.84 5.95 2.99
C VAL A 32 -17.70 4.68 2.86
N ASN A 33 -18.92 4.80 2.30
CA ASN A 33 -19.87 3.71 2.13
C ASN A 33 -20.21 2.96 3.45
N LEU A 34 -20.43 3.72 4.52
CA LEU A 34 -20.83 3.22 5.84
C LEU A 34 -22.17 3.76 6.32
N HIS A 35 -22.87 4.57 5.51
CA HIS A 35 -24.14 5.20 5.92
C HIS A 35 -25.21 4.20 6.36
N GLN A 36 -25.36 3.05 5.67
CA GLN A 36 -26.29 1.98 6.07
C GLN A 36 -25.93 1.34 7.41
N HIS A 37 -24.68 1.47 7.84
CA HIS A 37 -24.15 0.91 9.08
C HIS A 37 -23.97 1.95 10.20
N ARG A 38 -24.45 3.20 10.00
CA ARG A 38 -24.23 4.31 10.92
C ARG A 38 -24.72 4.07 12.36
N LYS A 39 -25.74 3.21 12.52
CA LYS A 39 -26.29 2.83 13.83
C LYS A 39 -25.61 1.62 14.47
N LYS A 40 -24.72 0.95 13.78
CA LYS A 40 -23.96 -0.17 14.34
C LYS A 40 -22.84 0.30 15.27
N SER A 41 -22.52 -0.53 16.28
CA SER A 41 -21.32 -0.34 17.08
C SER A 41 -20.08 -0.58 16.22
N ILE A 42 -19.05 0.27 16.37
CA ILE A 42 -17.75 0.13 15.68
C ILE A 42 -17.06 -1.18 16.04
N GLY A 43 -17.28 -1.71 17.26
CA GLY A 43 -16.76 -3.01 17.67
C GLY A 43 -17.22 -4.16 16.77
N GLY A 44 -18.41 -4.05 16.17
CA GLY A 44 -18.98 -5.03 15.24
C GLY A 44 -18.61 -4.79 13.75
N PHE A 45 -17.70 -3.87 13.44
CA PHE A 45 -17.24 -3.60 12.08
C PHE A 45 -16.20 -4.64 11.62
N SER A 46 -16.25 -5.01 10.33
CA SER A 46 -15.14 -5.74 9.69
C SER A 46 -13.86 -4.89 9.67
N GLY A 47 -12.73 -5.52 9.36
CA GLY A 47 -11.46 -4.80 9.19
C GLY A 47 -11.57 -3.65 8.20
N GLY A 48 -12.10 -3.89 7.00
CA GLY A 48 -12.30 -2.87 5.98
C GLY A 48 -13.29 -1.77 6.38
N MET A 49 -14.34 -2.11 7.15
CA MET A 49 -15.25 -1.10 7.70
C MET A 49 -14.53 -0.21 8.72
N LYS A 50 -13.68 -0.76 9.58
CA LYS A 50 -12.89 0.01 10.56
C LYS A 50 -11.90 0.94 9.86
N GLN A 51 -11.21 0.46 8.82
CA GLN A 51 -10.29 1.28 8.03
C GLN A 51 -11.02 2.47 7.38
N ARG A 52 -12.15 2.22 6.70
CA ARG A 52 -12.96 3.28 6.09
C ARG A 52 -13.53 4.26 7.12
N PHE A 53 -13.93 3.77 8.29
CA PHE A 53 -14.35 4.61 9.40
C PHE A 53 -13.21 5.51 9.91
N GLY A 54 -11.98 4.99 10.01
CA GLY A 54 -10.79 5.76 10.34
C GLY A 54 -10.53 6.91 9.35
N ILE A 55 -10.72 6.65 8.06
CA ILE A 55 -10.65 7.69 7.03
C ILE A 55 -11.74 8.74 7.21
N ALA A 56 -13.01 8.34 7.43
CA ALA A 56 -14.10 9.31 7.71
C ALA A 56 -13.75 10.21 8.89
N GLN A 57 -13.22 9.62 9.97
CA GLN A 57 -12.76 10.34 11.15
C GLN A 57 -11.63 11.34 10.82
N SER A 58 -10.66 10.93 10.01
CA SER A 58 -9.53 11.79 9.64
C SER A 58 -9.92 12.99 8.79
N LEU A 59 -10.98 12.87 8.00
CA LEU A 59 -11.52 13.93 7.14
C LEU A 59 -12.27 15.05 7.90
N ILE A 60 -12.67 14.81 9.16
CA ILE A 60 -13.33 15.85 9.97
C ILE A 60 -12.36 17.03 10.18
N GLY A 61 -12.85 18.24 9.87
CA GLY A 61 -12.06 19.47 9.99
C GLY A 61 -11.27 19.82 8.73
N ASN A 62 -11.56 19.18 7.61
CA ASN A 62 -11.00 19.47 6.30
C ASN A 62 -9.45 19.53 6.29
N PRO A 63 -8.77 18.43 6.62
CA PRO A 63 -7.31 18.40 6.69
C PRO A 63 -6.68 18.61 5.32
N LYS A 64 -5.48 19.20 5.29
CA LYS A 64 -4.63 19.28 4.08
C LYS A 64 -3.74 18.05 3.89
N LEU A 65 -3.53 17.30 4.98
CA LEU A 65 -2.66 16.13 5.02
C LEU A 65 -3.30 15.04 5.87
N ILE A 66 -3.30 13.82 5.36
CA ILE A 66 -3.68 12.60 6.07
C ILE A 66 -2.49 11.64 6.03
N ILE A 67 -2.16 11.06 7.19
CA ILE A 67 -1.13 10.04 7.32
C ILE A 67 -1.81 8.77 7.76
N VAL A 68 -1.61 7.67 7.02
CA VAL A 68 -2.19 6.36 7.31
C VAL A 68 -1.09 5.30 7.35
N ASP A 69 -1.17 4.44 8.36
CA ASP A 69 -0.21 3.38 8.60
C ASP A 69 -0.84 2.03 8.26
N GLU A 70 -0.19 1.26 7.37
CA GLU A 70 -0.63 -0.08 6.92
C GLU A 70 -2.13 -0.15 6.56
N PRO A 71 -2.64 0.74 5.70
CA PRO A 71 -4.09 0.92 5.58
C PRO A 71 -4.82 -0.24 4.93
N THR A 72 -4.14 -1.13 4.23
CA THR A 72 -4.74 -2.28 3.52
C THR A 72 -4.42 -3.62 4.16
N ALA A 73 -3.65 -3.63 5.25
CA ALA A 73 -3.28 -4.85 5.94
C ALA A 73 -4.52 -5.63 6.44
N GLY A 74 -4.58 -6.91 6.12
CA GLY A 74 -5.68 -7.78 6.53
C GLY A 74 -7.01 -7.57 5.80
N LEU A 75 -7.05 -6.76 4.74
CA LEU A 75 -8.22 -6.61 3.89
C LEU A 75 -8.30 -7.74 2.86
N ASP A 76 -9.52 -8.23 2.62
CA ASP A 76 -9.76 -9.07 1.45
C ASP A 76 -9.62 -8.25 0.14
N PRO A 77 -9.45 -8.90 -1.04
CA PRO A 77 -9.23 -8.19 -2.29
C PRO A 77 -10.35 -7.20 -2.66
N GLY A 78 -11.61 -7.53 -2.35
CA GLY A 78 -12.74 -6.66 -2.63
C GLY A 78 -12.74 -5.40 -1.77
N GLU A 79 -12.48 -5.54 -0.47
CA GLU A 79 -12.35 -4.41 0.45
C GLU A 79 -11.11 -3.56 0.14
N ARG A 80 -10.00 -4.18 -0.26
CA ARG A 80 -8.80 -3.48 -0.68
C ARG A 80 -9.05 -2.58 -1.90
N ASN A 81 -9.70 -3.09 -2.93
CA ASN A 81 -10.06 -2.29 -4.11
C ASN A 81 -10.99 -1.12 -3.77
N ARG A 82 -11.97 -1.34 -2.90
CA ARG A 82 -12.84 -0.26 -2.42
C ARG A 82 -12.06 0.81 -1.67
N PHE A 83 -11.08 0.38 -0.89
CA PHE A 83 -10.22 1.28 -0.13
C PHE A 83 -9.29 2.08 -1.05
N TYR A 84 -8.73 1.47 -2.09
CA TYR A 84 -7.94 2.15 -3.11
C TYR A 84 -8.74 3.25 -3.81
N ASN A 85 -9.96 2.95 -4.24
CA ASN A 85 -10.84 3.93 -4.87
C ASN A 85 -11.12 5.11 -3.93
N LEU A 86 -11.40 4.84 -2.66
CA LEU A 86 -11.63 5.87 -1.65
C LEU A 86 -10.40 6.76 -1.44
N LEU A 87 -9.19 6.18 -1.30
CA LEU A 87 -7.97 6.97 -1.12
C LEU A 87 -7.61 7.77 -2.36
N SER A 88 -7.82 7.22 -3.56
CA SER A 88 -7.59 7.93 -4.83
C SER A 88 -8.50 9.17 -4.93
N GLU A 89 -9.80 9.03 -4.62
CA GLU A 89 -10.75 10.15 -4.60
C GLU A 89 -10.36 11.23 -3.57
N ILE A 90 -9.91 10.82 -2.38
CA ILE A 90 -9.44 11.75 -1.35
C ILE A 90 -8.17 12.47 -1.80
N GLY A 91 -7.27 11.73 -2.43
CA GLY A 91 -5.97 12.23 -2.91
C GLY A 91 -6.06 13.35 -3.96
N GLU A 92 -7.21 13.54 -4.61
CA GLU A 92 -7.44 14.68 -5.51
C GLU A 92 -7.44 16.03 -4.77
N GLN A 93 -7.79 16.04 -3.49
CA GLN A 93 -7.97 17.26 -2.70
C GLN A 93 -7.08 17.35 -1.46
N VAL A 94 -6.57 16.21 -0.99
CA VAL A 94 -5.81 16.08 0.26
C VAL A 94 -4.51 15.34 -0.01
N ILE A 95 -3.41 15.80 0.55
CA ILE A 95 -2.15 15.04 0.52
C ILE A 95 -2.33 13.81 1.39
N VAL A 96 -2.12 12.62 0.82
CA VAL A 96 -2.17 11.35 1.56
C VAL A 96 -0.76 10.76 1.59
N ILE A 97 -0.24 10.57 2.80
CA ILE A 97 0.99 9.80 3.03
C ILE A 97 0.57 8.46 3.62
N LEU A 98 0.97 7.37 2.99
CA LEU A 98 0.76 6.04 3.52
C LEU A 98 2.10 5.34 3.78
N SER A 99 2.21 4.66 4.92
CA SER A 99 3.26 3.67 5.16
C SER A 99 2.71 2.29 4.87
N THR A 100 3.46 1.47 4.17
CA THR A 100 3.08 0.10 3.86
C THR A 100 4.31 -0.76 3.56
N HIS A 101 4.20 -2.04 3.88
CA HIS A 101 5.13 -3.07 3.40
C HIS A 101 4.57 -3.81 2.17
N ILE A 102 3.36 -3.48 1.74
CA ILE A 102 2.68 -4.10 0.60
C ILE A 102 3.01 -3.31 -0.67
N VAL A 103 3.89 -3.84 -1.48
CA VAL A 103 4.37 -3.18 -2.71
C VAL A 103 3.24 -2.85 -3.68
N GLN A 104 2.18 -3.67 -3.68
CA GLN A 104 1.00 -3.42 -4.51
C GLN A 104 0.29 -2.11 -4.13
N ASP A 105 0.25 -1.72 -2.84
CA ASP A 105 -0.34 -0.44 -2.43
C ASP A 105 0.38 0.74 -3.08
N VAL A 106 1.72 0.65 -3.12
CA VAL A 106 2.55 1.68 -3.76
C VAL A 106 2.24 1.79 -5.24
N ARG A 107 2.14 0.66 -5.92
CA ARG A 107 1.84 0.60 -7.36
C ARG A 107 0.47 1.20 -7.71
N GLU A 108 -0.54 0.91 -6.90
CA GLU A 108 -1.93 1.28 -7.20
C GLU A 108 -2.28 2.71 -6.75
N LEU A 109 -1.63 3.21 -5.69
CA LEU A 109 -2.02 4.47 -5.05
C LEU A 109 -1.01 5.60 -5.18
N CYS A 110 0.29 5.28 -5.30
CA CYS A 110 1.32 6.28 -5.08
C CYS A 110 1.87 6.86 -6.37
N THR A 111 1.81 8.18 -6.51
CA THR A 111 2.53 8.92 -7.56
C THR A 111 4.00 9.16 -7.20
N HIS A 112 4.32 9.09 -5.90
CA HIS A 112 5.67 9.22 -5.35
C HIS A 112 5.84 8.22 -4.23
N MET A 113 7.06 7.68 -4.10
CA MET A 113 7.40 6.73 -3.04
C MET A 113 8.76 7.05 -2.43
N ALA A 114 8.96 6.54 -1.22
CA ALA A 114 10.26 6.51 -0.57
C ALA A 114 10.53 5.11 -0.02
N ILE A 115 11.76 4.62 -0.15
CA ILE A 115 12.22 3.39 0.49
C ILE A 115 13.09 3.77 1.68
N ILE A 116 12.71 3.29 2.85
CA ILE A 116 13.40 3.55 4.11
C ILE A 116 13.83 2.21 4.70
N ASP A 117 15.10 2.10 5.09
CA ASP A 117 15.64 0.98 5.85
C ASP A 117 16.54 1.48 6.97
N LYS A 118 16.38 0.93 8.18
CA LYS A 118 17.17 1.26 9.38
C LYS A 118 17.31 2.77 9.63
N GLY A 119 16.22 3.51 9.41
CA GLY A 119 16.18 4.96 9.62
C GLY A 119 16.87 5.78 8.52
N LYS A 120 17.28 5.18 7.41
CA LYS A 120 17.90 5.86 6.27
C LYS A 120 16.94 5.88 5.09
N LEU A 121 16.88 7.03 4.42
CA LEU A 121 16.20 7.15 3.15
C LEU A 121 17.11 6.60 2.04
N LEU A 122 16.71 5.48 1.43
CA LEU A 122 17.48 4.81 0.39
C LEU A 122 17.07 5.25 -1.02
N PHE A 123 15.79 5.56 -1.21
CA PHE A 123 15.24 6.04 -2.47
C PHE A 123 14.09 7.01 -2.20
N SER A 124 13.95 8.02 -3.06
CA SER A 124 12.78 8.89 -3.12
C SER A 124 12.52 9.31 -4.55
N GLY A 125 11.31 9.11 -5.06
CA GLY A 125 10.95 9.44 -6.43
C GLY A 125 9.66 8.79 -6.89
N ARG A 126 9.43 8.79 -8.19
CA ARG A 126 8.29 8.10 -8.81
C ARG A 126 8.57 6.59 -8.90
N PRO A 127 7.53 5.73 -8.74
CA PRO A 127 7.68 4.28 -8.92
C PRO A 127 8.27 3.90 -10.29
N GLU A 128 7.87 4.58 -11.37
CA GLU A 128 8.38 4.33 -12.72
C GLU A 128 9.88 4.62 -12.83
N SER A 129 10.35 5.70 -12.18
CA SER A 129 11.78 6.05 -12.16
C SER A 129 12.61 4.99 -11.43
N ALA A 130 12.05 4.38 -10.40
CA ALA A 130 12.69 3.28 -9.69
C ALA A 130 12.80 2.02 -10.58
N LEU A 131 11.73 1.67 -11.30
CA LEU A 131 11.73 0.54 -12.25
C LEU A 131 12.74 0.72 -13.39
N GLU A 132 12.88 1.93 -13.92
CA GLU A 132 13.86 2.23 -14.97
C GLU A 132 15.31 1.91 -14.55
N THR A 133 15.62 1.98 -13.26
CA THR A 133 16.97 1.62 -12.75
C THR A 133 17.30 0.14 -12.93
N LEU A 134 16.28 -0.72 -13.02
CA LEU A 134 16.42 -2.17 -13.16
C LEU A 134 16.08 -2.67 -14.56
N LYS A 135 15.65 -1.79 -15.45
CA LYS A 135 15.21 -2.16 -16.80
C LYS A 135 16.26 -2.93 -17.57
N GLY A 136 15.87 -4.12 -18.02
CA GLY A 136 16.73 -5.00 -18.80
C GLY A 136 17.84 -5.69 -18.01
N ARG A 137 17.86 -5.57 -16.67
CA ARG A 137 18.86 -6.13 -15.76
C ARG A 137 18.32 -7.22 -14.84
N ILE A 138 17.02 -7.51 -14.95
CA ILE A 138 16.37 -8.58 -14.17
C ILE A 138 16.26 -9.82 -15.03
N TRP A 139 16.64 -10.93 -14.43
CA TRP A 139 16.61 -12.25 -15.05
C TRP A 139 15.93 -13.23 -14.11
N GLU A 140 15.11 -14.11 -14.67
CA GLU A 140 14.34 -15.09 -13.92
C GLU A 140 14.70 -16.52 -14.30
N LYS A 141 14.59 -17.42 -13.34
CA LYS A 141 14.76 -18.86 -13.56
C LYS A 141 13.93 -19.66 -12.55
N SER A 142 13.23 -20.68 -13.01
CA SER A 142 12.62 -21.67 -12.12
C SER A 142 13.63 -22.76 -11.78
N ILE A 143 13.84 -23.02 -10.49
CA ILE A 143 14.88 -23.95 -9.99
C ILE A 143 14.29 -24.96 -9.01
N GLY A 144 15.08 -25.99 -8.68
CA GLY A 144 14.81 -26.86 -7.54
C GLY A 144 15.06 -26.15 -6.21
N LYS A 145 14.39 -26.57 -5.13
CA LYS A 145 14.61 -25.98 -3.81
C LYS A 145 16.05 -26.16 -3.32
N GLU A 146 16.67 -27.27 -3.68
CA GLU A 146 18.05 -27.64 -3.38
C GLU A 146 19.09 -26.77 -4.10
N GLU A 147 18.70 -26.07 -5.15
CA GLU A 147 19.60 -25.23 -5.95
C GLU A 147 19.65 -23.77 -5.46
N ILE A 148 18.80 -23.38 -4.50
CA ILE A 148 18.70 -21.98 -4.05
C ILE A 148 20.04 -21.47 -3.50
N GLU A 149 20.68 -22.21 -2.61
CA GLU A 149 21.99 -21.84 -2.04
C GLU A 149 23.06 -21.67 -3.10
N LYS A 150 23.10 -22.59 -4.08
CA LYS A 150 24.06 -22.52 -5.19
C LYS A 150 23.85 -21.22 -6.00
N HIS A 151 22.61 -20.87 -6.28
CA HIS A 151 22.31 -19.65 -7.04
C HIS A 151 22.54 -18.38 -6.22
N GLN A 152 22.30 -18.40 -4.90
CA GLN A 152 22.64 -17.29 -4.00
C GLN A 152 24.14 -16.99 -3.94
N ASN A 153 24.97 -18.04 -4.02
CA ASN A 153 26.43 -17.88 -3.98
C ASN A 153 27.03 -17.42 -5.32
N ASN A 154 26.36 -17.74 -6.44
CA ASN A 154 26.91 -17.47 -7.77
C ASN A 154 26.32 -16.22 -8.43
N PHE A 155 25.15 -15.76 -7.99
CA PHE A 155 24.42 -14.65 -8.60
C PHE A 155 23.92 -13.67 -7.54
N GLN A 156 23.70 -12.43 -7.93
CA GLN A 156 23.04 -11.46 -7.07
C GLN A 156 21.52 -11.75 -7.03
N LEU A 157 21.12 -12.68 -6.15
CA LEU A 157 19.73 -13.04 -5.95
C LEU A 157 18.96 -11.88 -5.31
N ILE A 158 17.91 -11.39 -5.98
CA ILE A 158 17.04 -10.32 -5.49
C ILE A 158 15.87 -10.91 -4.72
N SER A 159 15.09 -11.77 -5.36
CA SER A 159 13.88 -12.35 -4.80
C SER A 159 13.72 -13.82 -5.16
N SER A 160 12.90 -14.53 -4.40
CA SER A 160 12.48 -15.90 -4.67
C SER A 160 11.01 -16.06 -4.32
N LYS A 161 10.20 -16.46 -5.28
CA LYS A 161 8.76 -16.69 -5.12
C LYS A 161 8.42 -18.14 -5.48
N LEU A 162 7.45 -18.74 -4.79
CA LEU A 162 6.92 -20.05 -5.19
C LEU A 162 5.86 -19.88 -6.27
N VAL A 163 6.14 -20.41 -7.46
CA VAL A 163 5.20 -20.44 -8.59
C VAL A 163 4.94 -21.89 -8.94
N SER A 164 3.69 -22.32 -8.82
CA SER A 164 3.26 -23.70 -9.08
C SER A 164 4.13 -24.75 -8.33
N GLY A 165 4.51 -24.44 -7.09
CA GLY A 165 5.30 -25.33 -6.22
C GLY A 165 6.81 -25.33 -6.47
N LYS A 166 7.31 -24.61 -7.46
CA LYS A 166 8.74 -24.45 -7.75
C LYS A 166 9.21 -23.03 -7.41
N PRO A 167 10.40 -22.85 -6.84
CA PRO A 167 10.99 -21.53 -6.70
C PRO A 167 11.24 -20.89 -8.06
N LEU A 168 10.70 -19.69 -8.26
CA LEU A 168 11.08 -18.76 -9.31
C LEU A 168 11.98 -17.71 -8.67
N ILE A 169 13.22 -17.64 -9.12
CA ILE A 169 14.21 -16.68 -8.61
C ILE A 169 14.40 -15.54 -9.58
N HIS A 170 14.55 -14.32 -9.04
CA HIS A 170 15.01 -13.15 -9.77
C HIS A 170 16.42 -12.80 -9.36
N ILE A 171 17.28 -12.56 -10.34
CA ILE A 171 18.66 -12.08 -10.14
C ILE A 171 18.87 -10.76 -10.85
N TYR A 172 19.83 -9.98 -10.35
CA TYR A 172 20.33 -8.79 -11.03
C TYR A 172 21.59 -9.16 -11.81
N SER A 173 21.60 -8.85 -13.11
CA SER A 173 22.80 -8.94 -13.95
C SER A 173 22.74 -7.91 -15.06
N GLU A 174 23.87 -7.22 -15.32
CA GLU A 174 23.98 -6.25 -16.42
C GLU A 174 24.08 -6.93 -17.80
N ALA A 175 24.59 -8.16 -17.82
CA ALA A 175 24.70 -8.99 -19.02
C ALA A 175 23.88 -10.27 -18.86
N ASP A 176 23.72 -11.00 -19.96
CA ASP A 176 23.09 -12.32 -19.94
C ASP A 176 23.88 -13.26 -19.02
N PRO A 177 23.28 -13.73 -17.92
CA PRO A 177 23.97 -14.62 -16.98
C PRO A 177 24.15 -16.05 -17.52
N GLY A 178 23.53 -16.39 -18.65
CA GLY A 178 23.51 -17.76 -19.15
C GLY A 178 22.71 -18.69 -18.26
N ASP A 179 23.13 -19.95 -18.16
CA ASP A 179 22.59 -20.97 -17.22
C ASP A 179 21.06 -21.13 -17.27
N GLY A 180 20.45 -20.84 -18.42
CA GLY A 180 19.01 -20.99 -18.64
C GLY A 180 18.14 -19.90 -18.00
N PHE A 181 18.73 -18.80 -17.56
CA PHE A 181 17.97 -17.61 -17.17
C PHE A 181 17.27 -16.98 -18.37
N ARG A 182 16.11 -16.37 -18.12
CA ARG A 182 15.35 -15.61 -19.10
C ARG A 182 15.23 -14.17 -18.62
N LYS A 183 15.24 -13.24 -19.57
CA LYS A 183 15.02 -11.82 -19.25
C LYS A 183 13.62 -11.61 -18.72
N ALA A 184 13.50 -10.91 -17.60
CA ALA A 184 12.24 -10.58 -16.95
C ALA A 184 12.05 -9.07 -16.89
N GLU A 185 10.78 -8.63 -16.80
CA GLU A 185 10.46 -7.25 -16.45
C GLU A 185 10.64 -7.07 -14.95
N ALA A 186 11.29 -5.95 -14.57
CA ALA A 186 11.43 -5.59 -13.18
C ALA A 186 10.10 -5.20 -12.56
N ASP A 187 9.86 -5.62 -11.33
CA ASP A 187 8.74 -5.14 -10.52
C ASP A 187 9.24 -4.29 -9.33
N LEU A 188 8.30 -3.64 -8.63
CA LEU A 188 8.67 -2.82 -7.47
C LEU A 188 9.20 -3.65 -6.28
N GLU A 189 8.88 -4.94 -6.20
CA GLU A 189 9.50 -5.82 -5.21
C GLU A 189 10.99 -6.03 -5.53
N ASP A 190 11.34 -6.17 -6.80
CA ASP A 190 12.74 -6.26 -7.23
C ASP A 190 13.51 -4.99 -6.86
N VAL A 191 12.89 -3.81 -7.09
CA VAL A 191 13.45 -2.52 -6.67
C VAL A 191 13.68 -2.49 -5.17
N PHE A 192 12.65 -2.84 -4.38
CA PHE A 192 12.73 -2.84 -2.93
C PHE A 192 13.85 -3.72 -2.42
N PHE A 193 13.86 -5.01 -2.81
CA PHE A 193 14.87 -5.95 -2.35
C PHE A 193 16.28 -5.62 -2.84
N LYS A 194 16.42 -5.10 -4.06
CA LYS A 194 17.74 -4.65 -4.56
C LYS A 194 18.26 -3.46 -3.77
N THR A 195 17.36 -2.54 -3.40
CA THR A 195 17.73 -1.31 -2.69
C THR A 195 18.14 -1.57 -1.23
N ILE A 196 17.44 -2.45 -0.52
CA ILE A 196 17.75 -2.74 0.89
C ILE A 196 18.95 -3.69 1.09
N ARG A 197 19.40 -4.39 0.05
CA ARG A 197 20.55 -5.33 0.09
C ARG A 197 21.88 -4.70 -0.36
N GLN A 198 21.86 -3.40 -0.67
CA GLN A 198 23.08 -2.63 -0.93
C GLN A 198 23.70 -2.17 0.40
#